data_4e0d6b2d215e830422b9bffb7c2a2955
#
_entry.id   4e0d6b2d215e830422b9bffb7c2a2955
#
_cell.length_a   1.000
_cell.length_b   1.000
_cell.length_c   1.000
_cell.angle_alpha   90.00
_cell.angle_beta   90.00
_cell.angle_gamma   90.00
#
_symmetry.space_group_name_H-M   'P 1'
#
loop_
_entity.id
_entity.type
_entity.pdbx_description
1 polymer ?
#
loop_
_entity_poly.entity_id
_entity_poly.type
_entity_poly.pdbx_seq_one_letter_code
_entity_poly.pdbx_strand_id
1 'polypeptide(L)'
;MSKEQEPLLLPNEPSRFEPKHIDDLLVFAHQHQASDVTIQTGANVIVEIFGRLHKITRRRLSNSEVGDLLNAIYGPNGTTQLMRGEDLDTHYEVRPNRTQRYRHRVNAVGCHVDGHEGIQITIRTIPSAPPTLASLELPQTVVDAIAPQEGVVYITGATGSGKSTLLAAIIKELAEDPDSHRKILTYESPIEFVYDSIDTPTALVSQSEIPRNLPSFASGVRNALRRKPRLILVGEARDAETMSAVLEAALTGHPVYTTLHSNGVAETIRRLVGSFPQEERLGRTIDIIETMRLIVWQRLVPSVDGKRIALREFLVFDE
;
A
#
# COMPACT_ATOMS: atom_id res chain seq x y z
N MET A 1 -41.98 -4.69 -3.25
CA MET A 1 -41.59 -5.32 -4.52
C MET A 1 -40.17 -4.78 -4.82
N SER A 2 -39.17 -5.56 -4.51
CA SER A 2 -37.78 -5.25 -4.87
C SER A 2 -37.66 -5.33 -6.40
N LYS A 3 -37.24 -4.23 -7.03
CA LYS A 3 -36.83 -4.29 -8.44
C LYS A 3 -35.69 -5.32 -8.51
N GLU A 4 -35.90 -6.45 -9.16
CA GLU A 4 -34.84 -7.34 -9.58
C GLU A 4 -33.87 -6.50 -10.43
N GLN A 5 -32.73 -6.16 -9.87
CA GLN A 5 -31.66 -5.55 -10.65
C GLN A 5 -31.15 -6.61 -11.62
N GLU A 6 -31.12 -6.27 -12.91
CA GLU A 6 -30.53 -7.15 -13.91
C GLU A 6 -29.15 -7.61 -13.44
N PRO A 7 -28.82 -8.91 -13.61
CA PRO A 7 -27.55 -9.44 -13.15
C PRO A 7 -26.41 -8.74 -13.90
N LEU A 8 -25.46 -8.21 -13.15
CA LEU A 8 -24.24 -7.63 -13.70
C LEU A 8 -23.37 -8.77 -14.28
N LEU A 9 -23.39 -8.94 -15.59
CA LEU A 9 -22.67 -10.03 -16.25
C LEU A 9 -21.63 -9.47 -17.23
N LEU A 10 -20.49 -10.16 -17.28
CA LEU A 10 -19.43 -9.87 -18.24
C LEU A 10 -19.99 -10.03 -19.68
N PRO A 11 -19.98 -8.98 -20.52
CA PRO A 11 -20.70 -8.98 -21.80
C PRO A 11 -20.16 -10.04 -22.79
N ASN A 12 -18.84 -10.24 -22.80
CA ASN A 12 -18.15 -11.17 -23.71
C ASN A 12 -17.47 -12.27 -22.89
N GLU A 13 -18.23 -12.97 -22.04
CA GLU A 13 -17.68 -14.05 -21.23
C GLU A 13 -17.09 -15.14 -22.12
N PRO A 14 -15.78 -15.45 -22.01
CA PRO A 14 -15.16 -16.47 -22.84
C PRO A 14 -15.62 -17.88 -22.42
N SER A 15 -15.66 -18.80 -23.40
CA SER A 15 -15.94 -20.21 -23.12
C SER A 15 -14.89 -20.84 -22.17
N ARG A 16 -13.66 -20.33 -22.21
CA ARG A 16 -12.57 -20.62 -21.30
C ARG A 16 -11.77 -19.33 -21.02
N PHE A 17 -11.49 -19.07 -19.75
CA PHE A 17 -10.57 -17.98 -19.38
C PHE A 17 -9.12 -18.38 -19.69
N GLU A 18 -8.45 -17.53 -20.40
CA GLU A 18 -7.04 -17.61 -20.78
C GLU A 18 -6.30 -16.39 -20.20
N PRO A 19 -4.95 -16.40 -20.12
CA PRO A 19 -4.14 -15.28 -19.63
C PRO A 19 -4.56 -13.90 -20.15
N LYS A 20 -4.87 -13.78 -21.43
CA LYS A 20 -5.26 -12.53 -22.09
C LYS A 20 -6.57 -11.91 -21.56
N HIS A 21 -7.44 -12.71 -20.95
CA HIS A 21 -8.75 -12.25 -20.49
C HIS A 21 -8.70 -11.57 -19.11
N ILE A 22 -7.54 -11.62 -18.41
CA ILE A 22 -7.43 -10.99 -17.09
C ILE A 22 -7.56 -9.47 -17.20
N ASP A 23 -6.97 -8.86 -18.23
CA ASP A 23 -7.03 -7.43 -18.45
C ASP A 23 -8.46 -6.96 -18.74
N ASP A 24 -9.19 -7.65 -19.60
CA ASP A 24 -10.58 -7.34 -19.93
C ASP A 24 -11.49 -7.45 -18.70
N LEU A 25 -11.25 -8.48 -17.87
CA LEU A 25 -11.97 -8.69 -16.61
C LEU A 25 -11.76 -7.52 -15.64
N LEU A 26 -10.51 -7.08 -15.48
CA LEU A 26 -10.16 -6.01 -14.56
C LEU A 26 -10.62 -4.63 -15.08
N VAL A 27 -10.59 -4.42 -16.40
CA VAL A 27 -11.17 -3.22 -17.03
C VAL A 27 -12.68 -3.16 -16.77
N PHE A 28 -13.39 -4.27 -16.96
CA PHE A 28 -14.81 -4.36 -16.68
C PHE A 28 -15.12 -4.06 -15.20
N ALA A 29 -14.37 -4.66 -14.28
CA ALA A 29 -14.53 -4.42 -12.85
C ALA A 29 -14.30 -2.94 -12.49
N HIS A 30 -13.27 -2.32 -13.06
CA HIS A 30 -12.97 -0.90 -12.84
C HIS A 30 -14.08 0.02 -13.36
N GLN A 31 -14.64 -0.24 -14.56
CA GLN A 31 -15.74 0.52 -15.13
C GLN A 31 -16.99 0.51 -14.24
N HIS A 32 -17.18 -0.56 -13.46
CA HIS A 32 -18.29 -0.72 -12.51
C HIS A 32 -17.94 -0.32 -11.07
N GLN A 33 -16.80 0.35 -10.87
CA GLN A 33 -16.35 0.82 -9.57
C GLN A 33 -16.18 -0.31 -8.53
N ALA A 34 -15.81 -1.50 -8.99
CA ALA A 34 -15.53 -2.61 -8.10
C ALA A 34 -14.28 -2.31 -7.25
N SER A 35 -14.39 -2.52 -5.95
CA SER A 35 -13.26 -2.43 -5.01
C SER A 35 -12.38 -3.66 -5.08
N ASP A 36 -12.99 -4.82 -5.24
CA ASP A 36 -12.31 -6.11 -5.23
C ASP A 36 -12.90 -7.04 -6.31
N VAL A 37 -12.03 -7.89 -6.87
CA VAL A 37 -12.38 -9.00 -7.75
C VAL A 37 -11.88 -10.29 -7.11
N THR A 38 -12.74 -11.28 -6.94
CA THR A 38 -12.39 -12.60 -6.43
C THR A 38 -12.57 -13.65 -7.52
N ILE A 39 -11.50 -14.37 -7.81
CA ILE A 39 -11.47 -15.50 -8.75
C ILE A 39 -11.15 -16.75 -7.95
N GLN A 40 -12.02 -17.75 -7.98
CA GLN A 40 -11.81 -18.99 -7.22
C GLN A 40 -12.16 -20.21 -8.06
N THR A 41 -11.37 -21.25 -7.89
CA THR A 41 -11.66 -22.59 -8.42
C THR A 41 -13.07 -23.03 -8.04
N GLY A 42 -13.83 -23.54 -8.99
CA GLY A 42 -15.19 -24.05 -8.76
C GLY A 42 -16.25 -22.98 -8.49
N ALA A 43 -15.91 -21.69 -8.60
CA ALA A 43 -16.84 -20.58 -8.38
C ALA A 43 -16.99 -19.67 -9.60
N ASN A 44 -18.06 -18.87 -9.62
CA ASN A 44 -18.17 -17.73 -10.52
C ASN A 44 -17.17 -16.66 -10.12
N VAL A 45 -16.73 -15.83 -11.04
CA VAL A 45 -15.99 -14.61 -10.70
C VAL A 45 -16.93 -13.65 -9.97
N ILE A 46 -16.45 -13.11 -8.87
CA ILE A 46 -17.21 -12.21 -8.00
C ILE A 46 -16.51 -10.85 -7.96
N VAL A 47 -17.29 -9.79 -8.04
CA VAL A 47 -16.81 -8.42 -7.78
C VAL A 47 -17.52 -7.85 -6.56
N GLU A 48 -16.82 -7.02 -5.80
CA GLU A 48 -17.41 -6.25 -4.71
C GLU A 48 -17.64 -4.81 -5.16
N ILE A 49 -18.90 -4.35 -5.11
CA ILE A 49 -19.32 -2.99 -5.47
C ILE A 49 -20.10 -2.40 -4.30
N PHE A 50 -19.63 -1.32 -3.71
CA PHE A 50 -20.22 -0.68 -2.53
C PHE A 50 -20.53 -1.65 -1.38
N GLY A 51 -19.61 -2.61 -1.14
CA GLY A 51 -19.74 -3.61 -0.07
C GLY A 51 -20.72 -4.76 -0.40
N ARG A 52 -21.17 -4.90 -1.65
CA ARG A 52 -22.04 -5.98 -2.10
C ARG A 52 -21.33 -6.86 -3.12
N LEU A 53 -21.50 -8.17 -2.96
CA LEU A 53 -20.90 -9.16 -3.84
C LEU A 53 -21.81 -9.44 -5.04
N HIS A 54 -21.27 -9.34 -6.25
CA HIS A 54 -21.95 -9.61 -7.52
C HIS A 54 -21.21 -10.70 -8.30
N LYS A 55 -21.92 -11.74 -8.71
CA LYS A 55 -21.40 -12.73 -9.66
C LYS A 55 -21.45 -12.14 -11.06
N ILE A 56 -20.31 -12.09 -11.73
CA ILE A 56 -20.19 -11.47 -13.06
C ILE A 56 -19.99 -12.48 -14.19
N THR A 57 -19.82 -13.77 -13.89
CA THR A 57 -19.74 -14.84 -14.87
C THR A 57 -20.96 -15.76 -14.77
N ARG A 58 -21.41 -16.33 -15.89
CA ARG A 58 -22.52 -17.29 -15.95
C ARG A 58 -22.08 -18.67 -15.46
N ARG A 59 -20.83 -19.02 -15.70
CA ARG A 59 -20.26 -20.32 -15.33
C ARG A 59 -19.20 -20.19 -14.22
N ARG A 60 -18.89 -21.33 -13.62
CA ARG A 60 -17.81 -21.46 -12.65
C ARG A 60 -16.50 -21.71 -13.40
N LEU A 61 -15.39 -21.26 -12.85
CA LEU A 61 -14.06 -21.46 -13.41
C LEU A 61 -13.45 -22.78 -12.91
N SER A 62 -12.79 -23.49 -13.80
CA SER A 62 -12.02 -24.67 -13.47
C SER A 62 -10.69 -24.33 -12.79
N ASN A 63 -10.08 -25.32 -12.13
CA ASN A 63 -8.77 -25.13 -11.48
C ASN A 63 -7.68 -24.71 -12.49
N SER A 64 -7.70 -25.28 -13.70
CA SER A 64 -6.73 -24.92 -14.73
C SER A 64 -6.88 -23.48 -15.20
N GLU A 65 -8.11 -22.99 -15.34
CA GLU A 65 -8.34 -21.59 -15.72
C GLU A 65 -7.84 -20.61 -14.66
N VAL A 66 -8.13 -20.89 -13.38
CA VAL A 66 -7.65 -20.04 -12.27
C VAL A 66 -6.13 -20.08 -12.18
N GLY A 67 -5.53 -21.25 -12.38
CA GLY A 67 -4.06 -21.40 -12.44
C GLY A 67 -3.43 -20.63 -13.62
N ASP A 68 -4.04 -20.67 -14.80
CA ASP A 68 -3.56 -19.93 -15.97
C ASP A 68 -3.63 -18.41 -15.72
N LEU A 69 -4.71 -17.91 -15.11
CA LEU A 69 -4.86 -16.50 -14.73
C LEU A 69 -3.84 -16.10 -13.65
N LEU A 70 -3.60 -16.94 -12.65
CA LEU A 70 -2.58 -16.69 -11.63
C LEU A 70 -1.18 -16.57 -12.24
N ASN A 71 -0.84 -17.49 -13.14
CA ASN A 71 0.46 -17.47 -13.81
C ASN A 71 0.61 -16.25 -14.73
N ALA A 72 -0.47 -15.72 -15.28
CA ALA A 72 -0.44 -14.46 -16.03
C ALA A 72 -0.11 -13.26 -15.14
N ILE A 73 -0.63 -13.26 -13.91
CA ILE A 73 -0.45 -12.16 -12.94
C ILE A 73 0.93 -12.24 -12.27
N TYR A 74 1.28 -13.41 -11.76
CA TYR A 74 2.45 -13.60 -10.88
C TYR A 74 3.70 -14.06 -11.66
N GLY A 75 3.50 -14.82 -12.73
CA GLY A 75 4.56 -15.48 -13.47
C GLY A 75 4.43 -17.01 -13.42
N PRO A 76 5.22 -17.75 -14.22
CA PRO A 76 5.01 -19.17 -14.48
C PRO A 76 5.14 -20.10 -13.25
N ASN A 77 5.69 -19.59 -12.15
CA ASN A 77 5.88 -20.36 -10.90
C ASN A 77 4.76 -20.13 -9.86
N GLY A 78 3.75 -19.31 -10.15
CA GLY A 78 2.71 -18.95 -9.18
C GLY A 78 1.97 -20.17 -8.62
N THR A 79 1.45 -21.04 -9.48
CA THR A 79 0.75 -22.25 -9.06
C THR A 79 1.64 -23.21 -8.27
N THR A 80 2.93 -23.32 -8.63
CA THR A 80 3.89 -24.18 -7.93
C THR A 80 4.16 -23.70 -6.50
N GLN A 81 4.23 -22.41 -6.28
CA GLN A 81 4.44 -21.85 -4.95
C GLN A 81 3.21 -22.08 -4.04
N LEU A 82 2.00 -21.87 -4.57
CA LEU A 82 0.78 -22.19 -3.82
C LEU A 82 0.68 -23.67 -3.42
N MET A 83 1.11 -24.61 -4.29
CA MET A 83 1.16 -26.04 -3.98
C MET A 83 2.13 -26.38 -2.84
N ARG A 84 3.07 -25.50 -2.52
CA ARG A 84 3.98 -25.63 -1.36
C ARG A 84 3.40 -25.06 -0.06
N GLY A 85 2.17 -24.54 -0.11
CA GLY A 85 1.53 -23.90 1.03
C GLY A 85 2.00 -22.46 1.26
N GLU A 86 2.62 -21.83 0.26
CA GLU A 86 2.98 -20.42 0.29
C GLU A 86 1.79 -19.60 -0.15
N ASP A 87 1.59 -18.40 0.42
CA ASP A 87 0.70 -17.37 -0.11
C ASP A 87 1.48 -16.42 -1.03
N LEU A 88 0.79 -15.80 -1.97
CA LEU A 88 1.40 -14.89 -2.93
C LEU A 88 0.80 -13.51 -2.79
N ASP A 89 1.63 -12.54 -2.48
CA ASP A 89 1.30 -11.10 -2.52
C ASP A 89 2.09 -10.45 -3.66
N THR A 90 1.37 -9.76 -4.56
CA THR A 90 1.99 -9.03 -5.68
C THR A 90 1.09 -7.87 -6.10
N HIS A 91 1.53 -7.14 -7.11
CA HIS A 91 0.69 -6.16 -7.80
C HIS A 91 0.52 -6.54 -9.26
N TYR A 92 -0.57 -6.09 -9.85
CA TYR A 92 -0.84 -6.24 -11.27
C TYR A 92 -1.32 -4.92 -11.87
N GLU A 93 -0.86 -4.60 -13.06
CA GLU A 93 -1.18 -3.34 -13.73
C GLU A 93 -1.78 -3.62 -15.10
N VAL A 94 -2.96 -3.03 -15.35
CA VAL A 94 -3.63 -3.07 -16.63
C VAL A 94 -3.55 -1.71 -17.30
N ARG A 95 -3.18 -1.68 -18.58
CA ARG A 95 -3.13 -0.47 -19.40
C ARG A 95 -4.09 -0.59 -20.57
N PRO A 96 -5.36 -0.20 -20.40
CA PRO A 96 -6.36 -0.27 -21.47
C PRO A 96 -5.97 0.55 -22.69
N ASN A 97 -5.23 1.65 -22.47
CA ASN A 97 -4.67 2.52 -23.51
C ASN A 97 -3.42 3.24 -22.99
N ARG A 98 -2.85 4.15 -23.79
CA ARG A 98 -1.60 4.85 -23.47
C ARG A 98 -1.72 5.82 -22.26
N THR A 99 -2.92 6.28 -21.94
CA THR A 99 -3.16 7.29 -20.91
C THR A 99 -3.80 6.75 -19.65
N GLN A 100 -4.42 5.56 -19.72
CA GLN A 100 -5.10 4.94 -18.58
C GLN A 100 -4.29 3.79 -18.03
N ARG A 101 -4.22 3.76 -16.70
CA ARG A 101 -3.51 2.75 -15.93
C ARG A 101 -4.37 2.36 -14.74
N TYR A 102 -4.65 1.09 -14.59
CA TYR A 102 -5.36 0.52 -13.45
C TYR A 102 -4.40 -0.40 -12.69
N ARG A 103 -4.21 -0.09 -11.42
CA ARG A 103 -3.32 -0.85 -10.56
C ARG A 103 -4.10 -1.66 -9.55
N HIS A 104 -3.60 -2.84 -9.25
CA HIS A 104 -4.25 -3.77 -8.36
C HIS A 104 -3.22 -4.42 -7.44
N ARG A 105 -3.58 -4.57 -6.16
CA ARG A 105 -2.91 -5.49 -5.25
C ARG A 105 -3.55 -6.86 -5.43
N VAL A 106 -2.73 -7.89 -5.54
CA VAL A 106 -3.17 -9.27 -5.76
C VAL A 106 -2.64 -10.14 -4.64
N ASN A 107 -3.55 -10.83 -3.96
CA ASN A 107 -3.22 -11.91 -3.05
C ASN A 107 -3.77 -13.21 -3.61
N ALA A 108 -2.98 -14.28 -3.60
CA ALA A 108 -3.43 -15.59 -3.98
C ALA A 108 -3.04 -16.63 -2.91
N VAL A 109 -3.92 -17.58 -2.68
CA VAL A 109 -3.76 -18.62 -1.67
C VAL A 109 -4.37 -19.94 -2.16
N GLY A 110 -3.82 -21.05 -1.71
CA GLY A 110 -4.46 -22.38 -1.87
C GLY A 110 -5.73 -22.46 -1.04
N CYS A 111 -6.77 -23.11 -1.56
CA CYS A 111 -8.02 -23.33 -0.85
C CYS A 111 -8.58 -24.72 -1.13
N HIS A 112 -9.47 -25.21 -0.25
CA HIS A 112 -10.13 -26.49 -0.44
C HIS A 112 -11.46 -26.31 -1.18
N VAL A 113 -11.65 -27.02 -2.29
CA VAL A 113 -12.85 -26.96 -3.13
C VAL A 113 -13.26 -28.36 -3.57
N ASP A 114 -14.49 -28.77 -3.23
CA ASP A 114 -15.09 -30.04 -3.63
C ASP A 114 -14.19 -31.27 -3.41
N GLY A 115 -13.45 -31.30 -2.29
CA GLY A 115 -12.55 -32.40 -1.94
C GLY A 115 -11.16 -32.34 -2.58
N HIS A 116 -10.83 -31.26 -3.28
CA HIS A 116 -9.56 -31.08 -4.00
C HIS A 116 -8.89 -29.76 -3.65
N GLU A 117 -7.60 -29.66 -3.98
CA GLU A 117 -6.85 -28.41 -3.92
C GLU A 117 -7.34 -27.45 -5.01
N GLY A 118 -7.65 -26.24 -4.61
CA GLY A 118 -8.07 -25.13 -5.47
C GLY A 118 -7.23 -23.88 -5.19
N ILE A 119 -7.51 -22.84 -5.95
CA ILE A 119 -6.83 -21.54 -5.86
C ILE A 119 -7.89 -20.47 -5.67
N GLN A 120 -7.62 -19.53 -4.77
CA GLN A 120 -8.36 -18.27 -4.66
C GLN A 120 -7.41 -17.11 -4.93
N ILE A 121 -7.82 -16.19 -5.79
CA ILE A 121 -7.12 -14.95 -6.11
C ILE A 121 -8.04 -13.79 -5.73
N THR A 122 -7.58 -12.90 -4.88
CA THR A 122 -8.25 -11.66 -4.52
C THR A 122 -7.48 -10.49 -5.10
N ILE A 123 -8.14 -9.71 -5.93
CA ILE A 123 -7.56 -8.58 -6.67
C ILE A 123 -8.25 -7.31 -6.20
N ARG A 124 -7.53 -6.46 -5.49
CA ARG A 124 -8.04 -5.19 -4.98
C ARG A 124 -7.58 -4.03 -5.86
N THR A 125 -8.51 -3.20 -6.28
CA THR A 125 -8.19 -1.95 -6.98
C THR A 125 -7.49 -0.98 -6.04
N ILE A 126 -6.34 -0.46 -6.46
CA ILE A 126 -5.60 0.58 -5.74
C ILE A 126 -5.56 1.86 -6.56
N PRO A 127 -5.61 3.04 -5.92
CA PRO A 127 -5.54 4.32 -6.63
C PRO A 127 -4.27 4.42 -7.47
N SER A 128 -4.39 4.91 -8.69
CA SER A 128 -3.25 5.04 -9.61
C SER A 128 -2.43 6.29 -9.35
N ALA A 129 -2.98 7.31 -8.72
CA ALA A 129 -2.29 8.55 -8.40
C ALA A 129 -2.48 8.95 -6.94
N PRO A 130 -1.44 9.51 -6.29
CA PRO A 130 -1.56 10.06 -4.95
C PRO A 130 -2.55 11.25 -4.93
N PRO A 131 -3.35 11.44 -3.86
CA PRO A 131 -4.16 12.64 -3.69
C PRO A 131 -3.25 13.86 -3.46
N THR A 132 -3.82 15.06 -3.61
CA THR A 132 -3.13 16.28 -3.20
C THR A 132 -3.14 16.43 -1.68
N LEU A 133 -2.09 17.01 -1.10
CA LEU A 133 -2.03 17.25 0.35
C LEU A 133 -3.19 18.14 0.82
N ALA A 134 -3.54 19.16 0.05
CA ALA A 134 -4.66 20.05 0.32
C ALA A 134 -6.01 19.31 0.45
N SER A 135 -6.22 18.24 -0.34
CA SER A 135 -7.46 17.47 -0.30
C SER A 135 -7.63 16.66 0.99
N LEU A 136 -6.59 16.53 1.80
CA LEU A 136 -6.62 15.80 3.07
C LEU A 136 -6.94 16.67 4.28
N GLU A 137 -7.09 18.00 4.08
CA GLU A 137 -7.52 18.95 5.10
C GLU A 137 -6.73 18.83 6.42
N LEU A 138 -5.39 18.84 6.31
CA LEU A 138 -4.52 18.80 7.47
C LEU A 138 -4.53 20.13 8.23
N PRO A 139 -4.41 20.11 9.58
CA PRO A 139 -4.14 21.33 10.33
C PRO A 139 -2.85 22.01 9.86
N GLN A 140 -2.84 23.35 9.80
CA GLN A 140 -1.68 24.10 9.30
C GLN A 140 -0.40 23.76 10.07
N THR A 141 -0.48 23.58 11.39
CA THR A 141 0.64 23.17 12.24
C THR A 141 1.28 21.85 11.77
N VAL A 142 0.46 20.92 11.28
CA VAL A 142 0.97 19.64 10.72
C VAL A 142 1.60 19.90 9.36
N VAL A 143 0.96 20.72 8.51
CA VAL A 143 1.50 21.07 7.19
C VAL A 143 2.88 21.71 7.32
N ASP A 144 3.07 22.63 8.27
CA ASP A 144 4.34 23.29 8.53
C ASP A 144 5.44 22.33 9.02
N ALA A 145 5.04 21.24 9.72
CA ALA A 145 5.95 20.26 10.31
C ALA A 145 6.23 19.02 9.44
N ILE A 146 5.53 18.84 8.31
CA ILE A 146 5.66 17.61 7.51
C ILE A 146 6.96 17.47 6.71
N ALA A 147 7.75 18.53 6.58
CA ALA A 147 8.95 18.56 5.77
C ALA A 147 10.23 18.89 6.57
N PRO A 148 10.54 18.17 7.66
CA PRO A 148 11.74 18.44 8.43
C PRO A 148 13.00 18.20 7.59
N GLN A 149 14.09 18.90 7.95
CA GLN A 149 15.38 18.73 7.27
C GLN A 149 16.05 17.41 7.67
N GLU A 150 15.78 16.92 8.88
CA GLU A 150 16.28 15.66 9.45
C GLU A 150 15.29 15.10 10.48
N GLY A 151 15.55 13.88 10.94
CA GLY A 151 14.74 13.24 11.97
C GLY A 151 13.60 12.38 11.39
N VAL A 152 12.66 11.98 12.22
CA VAL A 152 11.63 10.99 11.87
C VAL A 152 10.23 11.58 11.95
N VAL A 153 9.45 11.37 10.87
CA VAL A 153 8.01 11.60 10.81
C VAL A 153 7.30 10.25 10.90
N TYR A 154 6.48 10.06 11.91
CA TYR A 154 5.72 8.85 12.15
C TYR A 154 4.25 9.05 11.76
N ILE A 155 3.74 8.29 10.80
CA ILE A 155 2.32 8.25 10.46
C ILE A 155 1.75 6.94 11.01
N THR A 156 0.81 7.04 11.94
CA THR A 156 0.36 5.90 12.73
C THR A 156 -1.16 5.70 12.69
N GLY A 157 -1.62 4.52 13.06
CA GLY A 157 -3.03 4.16 13.08
C GLY A 157 -3.27 2.71 12.65
N ALA A 158 -4.51 2.25 12.75
CA ALA A 158 -4.93 0.92 12.37
C ALA A 158 -4.75 0.66 10.86
N THR A 159 -4.85 -0.60 10.44
CA THR A 159 -4.94 -0.95 9.01
C THR A 159 -6.17 -0.27 8.40
N GLY A 160 -6.03 0.28 7.19
CA GLY A 160 -7.10 1.00 6.49
C GLY A 160 -7.41 2.40 7.06
N SER A 161 -6.57 2.95 7.95
CA SER A 161 -6.76 4.31 8.48
C SER A 161 -6.27 5.42 7.53
N GLY A 162 -5.74 5.08 6.35
CA GLY A 162 -5.27 6.05 5.35
C GLY A 162 -3.82 6.52 5.53
N LYS A 163 -2.98 5.78 6.26
CA LYS A 163 -1.55 6.11 6.46
C LYS A 163 -0.80 6.24 5.14
N SER A 164 -0.88 5.23 4.27
CA SER A 164 -0.23 5.24 2.97
C SER A 164 -0.73 6.38 2.07
N THR A 165 -2.02 6.69 2.17
CA THR A 165 -2.63 7.81 1.45
C THR A 165 -2.05 9.16 1.89
N LEU A 166 -1.88 9.35 3.20
CA LEU A 166 -1.27 10.57 3.75
C LEU A 166 0.20 10.67 3.35
N LEU A 167 0.97 9.59 3.50
CA LEU A 167 2.38 9.55 3.07
C LEU A 167 2.52 9.83 1.58
N ALA A 168 1.65 9.23 0.75
CA ALA A 168 1.67 9.43 -0.68
C ALA A 168 1.39 10.90 -1.07
N ALA A 169 0.46 11.55 -0.37
CA ALA A 169 0.18 12.97 -0.57
C ALA A 169 1.37 13.85 -0.17
N ILE A 170 2.05 13.54 0.95
CA ILE A 170 3.25 14.24 1.38
C ILE A 170 4.38 14.09 0.34
N ILE A 171 4.65 12.86 -0.10
CA ILE A 171 5.70 12.61 -1.11
C ILE A 171 5.38 13.34 -2.42
N LYS A 172 4.11 13.33 -2.84
CA LYS A 172 3.67 14.06 -4.03
C LYS A 172 3.95 15.55 -3.89
N GLU A 173 3.49 16.17 -2.82
CA GLU A 173 3.69 17.59 -2.54
C GLU A 173 5.18 17.98 -2.61
N LEU A 174 6.03 17.19 -1.92
CA LEU A 174 7.48 17.43 -1.89
C LEU A 174 8.17 17.13 -3.22
N ALA A 175 7.61 16.29 -4.06
CA ALA A 175 8.18 15.97 -5.36
C ALA A 175 7.76 16.96 -6.47
N GLU A 176 6.56 17.51 -6.38
CA GLU A 176 6.02 18.52 -7.31
C GLU A 176 6.54 19.94 -7.02
N ASP A 177 7.09 20.18 -5.84
CA ASP A 177 7.67 21.48 -5.48
C ASP A 177 8.90 21.80 -6.37
N PRO A 178 8.87 22.88 -7.16
CA PRO A 178 9.94 23.26 -8.08
C PRO A 178 11.26 23.60 -7.38
N ASP A 179 11.21 23.97 -6.10
CA ASP A 179 12.39 24.31 -5.30
C ASP A 179 12.84 23.15 -4.40
N SER A 180 12.24 21.99 -4.54
CA SER A 180 12.48 20.83 -3.69
C SER A 180 13.91 20.29 -3.79
N HIS A 181 14.44 20.11 -5.00
CA HIS A 181 15.76 19.50 -5.29
C HIS A 181 16.02 18.22 -4.50
N ARG A 182 15.00 17.36 -4.33
CA ARG A 182 15.05 16.19 -3.47
C ARG A 182 15.25 14.90 -4.25
N LYS A 183 16.16 14.05 -3.75
CA LYS A 183 16.18 12.64 -4.08
C LYS A 183 15.39 11.89 -3.01
N ILE A 184 14.23 11.39 -3.38
CA ILE A 184 13.29 10.67 -2.53
C ILE A 184 13.44 9.17 -2.79
N LEU A 185 13.76 8.40 -1.77
CA LEU A 185 13.88 6.94 -1.85
C LEU A 185 12.79 6.30 -1.02
N THR A 186 11.97 5.43 -1.63
CA THR A 186 10.93 4.71 -0.91
C THR A 186 11.19 3.22 -0.89
N TYR A 187 10.86 2.59 0.23
CA TYR A 187 10.92 1.16 0.47
C TYR A 187 9.55 0.74 0.99
N GLU A 188 8.79 -0.04 0.20
CA GLU A 188 7.37 -0.30 0.42
C GLU A 188 7.06 -1.79 0.26
N SER A 189 5.99 -2.27 0.89
CA SER A 189 5.57 -3.67 0.77
C SER A 189 4.03 -3.79 0.88
N PRO A 190 3.32 -3.84 -0.26
CA PRO A 190 3.75 -3.50 -1.62
C PRO A 190 3.77 -1.98 -1.87
N ILE A 191 4.19 -1.55 -3.07
CA ILE A 191 4.04 -0.16 -3.53
C ILE A 191 2.55 0.12 -3.80
N GLU A 192 1.91 0.96 -2.95
CA GLU A 192 0.50 1.31 -3.11
C GLU A 192 0.29 2.44 -4.13
N PHE A 193 1.11 3.50 -4.11
CA PHE A 193 1.04 4.62 -5.03
C PHE A 193 2.30 4.73 -5.86
N VAL A 194 2.18 5.09 -7.13
CA VAL A 194 3.33 5.35 -8.01
C VAL A 194 3.44 6.83 -8.34
N TYR A 195 4.69 7.30 -8.46
CA TYR A 195 5.00 8.71 -8.70
C TYR A 195 5.54 8.98 -10.10
N ASP A 196 5.59 7.97 -10.97
CA ASP A 196 6.10 8.08 -12.35
C ASP A 196 5.18 8.88 -13.30
N SER A 197 3.96 9.18 -12.87
CA SER A 197 2.98 9.97 -13.62
C SER A 197 2.82 11.42 -13.13
N ILE A 198 3.52 11.80 -12.06
CA ILE A 198 3.49 13.18 -11.55
C ILE A 198 4.63 14.00 -12.14
N ASP A 199 4.41 15.30 -12.25
CA ASP A 199 5.48 16.22 -12.65
C ASP A 199 6.44 16.44 -11.48
N THR A 200 7.72 16.16 -11.69
CA THR A 200 8.77 16.31 -10.67
C THR A 200 9.89 17.18 -11.22
N PRO A 201 9.71 18.51 -11.26
CA PRO A 201 10.60 19.42 -11.99
C PRO A 201 12.04 19.37 -11.50
N THR A 202 12.25 19.18 -10.20
CA THR A 202 13.59 19.16 -9.58
C THR A 202 13.81 17.94 -8.67
N ALA A 203 12.81 17.10 -8.48
CA ALA A 203 12.91 15.93 -7.63
C ALA A 203 13.10 14.63 -8.44
N LEU A 204 13.64 13.62 -7.78
CA LEU A 204 13.71 12.25 -8.30
C LEU A 204 13.14 11.30 -7.25
N VAL A 205 12.08 10.59 -7.60
CA VAL A 205 11.50 9.54 -6.75
C VAL A 205 11.94 8.18 -7.24
N SER A 206 12.54 7.38 -6.36
CA SER A 206 12.96 6.01 -6.64
C SER A 206 12.27 5.08 -5.65
N GLN A 207 11.36 4.25 -6.15
CA GLN A 207 10.57 3.31 -5.36
C GLN A 207 11.15 1.90 -5.45
N SER A 208 11.26 1.23 -4.30
CA SER A 208 11.70 -0.16 -4.20
C SER A 208 10.69 -0.97 -3.40
N GLU A 209 10.27 -2.11 -3.94
CA GLU A 209 9.35 -3.02 -3.29
C GLU A 209 10.10 -4.10 -2.52
N ILE A 210 9.69 -4.33 -1.29
CA ILE A 210 10.22 -5.37 -0.40
C ILE A 210 9.26 -6.57 -0.43
N PRO A 211 9.74 -7.80 -0.58
CA PRO A 211 11.14 -8.22 -0.73
C PRO A 211 11.63 -8.28 -2.19
N ARG A 212 10.84 -7.83 -3.17
CA ARG A 212 11.08 -8.01 -4.61
C ARG A 212 12.39 -7.36 -5.10
N ASN A 213 12.64 -6.12 -4.68
CA ASN A 213 13.82 -5.35 -5.13
C ASN A 213 14.96 -5.39 -4.10
N LEU A 214 14.63 -5.51 -2.82
CA LEU A 214 15.57 -5.61 -1.70
C LEU A 214 15.00 -6.55 -0.64
N PRO A 215 15.85 -7.27 0.11
CA PRO A 215 15.39 -8.36 1.00
C PRO A 215 14.59 -7.88 2.22
N SER A 216 14.86 -6.66 2.74
CA SER A 216 14.19 -6.13 3.93
C SER A 216 14.18 -4.60 3.94
N PHE A 217 13.32 -4.01 4.77
CA PHE A 217 13.30 -2.56 5.01
C PHE A 217 14.63 -2.05 5.57
N ALA A 218 15.19 -2.74 6.56
CA ALA A 218 16.49 -2.39 7.15
C ALA A 218 17.62 -2.38 6.11
N SER A 219 17.64 -3.36 5.21
CA SER A 219 18.58 -3.39 4.08
C SER A 219 18.37 -2.21 3.15
N GLY A 220 17.10 -1.84 2.88
CA GLY A 220 16.74 -0.68 2.09
C GLY A 220 17.29 0.61 2.67
N VAL A 221 17.07 0.86 3.96
CA VAL A 221 17.56 2.06 4.65
C VAL A 221 19.08 2.14 4.62
N ARG A 222 19.77 1.04 4.96
CA ARG A 222 21.24 1.00 4.90
C ARG A 222 21.79 1.25 3.49
N ASN A 223 21.07 0.80 2.45
CA ASN A 223 21.42 1.11 1.07
C ASN A 223 21.18 2.58 0.73
N ALA A 224 20.08 3.18 1.25
CA ALA A 224 19.73 4.58 1.02
C ALA A 224 20.88 5.53 1.41
N LEU A 225 21.52 5.30 2.55
CA LEU A 225 22.61 6.15 3.07
C LEU A 225 23.80 6.28 2.10
N ARG A 226 23.96 5.34 1.14
CA ARG A 226 24.98 5.40 0.09
C ARG A 226 24.54 6.14 -1.18
N ARG A 227 23.26 6.55 -1.22
CA ARG A 227 22.61 7.14 -2.41
C ARG A 227 22.37 8.64 -2.30
N LYS A 228 22.83 9.30 -1.24
CA LYS A 228 22.61 10.73 -0.92
C LYS A 228 21.12 11.09 -0.98
N PRO A 229 20.26 10.45 -0.18
CA PRO A 229 18.85 10.77 -0.15
C PRO A 229 18.63 12.14 0.52
N ARG A 230 17.56 12.81 0.11
CA ARG A 230 17.02 13.98 0.79
C ARG A 230 15.69 13.68 1.48
N LEU A 231 15.20 12.46 1.31
CA LEU A 231 14.09 11.87 2.02
C LEU A 231 14.11 10.36 1.85
N ILE A 232 13.88 9.64 2.93
CA ILE A 232 13.72 8.19 2.95
C ILE A 232 12.32 7.86 3.47
N LEU A 233 11.52 7.12 2.69
CA LEU A 233 10.27 6.55 3.15
C LEU A 233 10.46 5.05 3.41
N VAL A 234 10.12 4.62 4.61
CA VAL A 234 10.09 3.22 5.03
C VAL A 234 8.63 2.85 5.26
N GLY A 235 8.07 2.01 4.42
CA GLY A 235 6.63 1.70 4.43
C GLY A 235 6.12 1.30 5.80
N GLU A 236 6.90 0.50 6.54
CA GLU A 236 6.59 0.14 7.92
C GLU A 236 7.82 -0.25 8.72
N ALA A 237 7.92 0.22 9.97
CA ALA A 237 8.95 -0.19 10.92
C ALA A 237 8.35 -1.10 12.01
N ARG A 238 8.28 -2.41 11.72
CA ARG A 238 7.65 -3.41 12.61
C ARG A 238 8.60 -4.04 13.63
N ASP A 239 9.86 -4.13 13.28
CA ASP A 239 10.87 -4.87 14.02
C ASP A 239 12.01 -3.97 14.48
N ALA A 240 12.77 -4.45 15.48
CA ALA A 240 13.87 -3.71 16.08
C ALA A 240 15.00 -3.38 15.07
N GLU A 241 15.24 -4.25 14.10
CA GLU A 241 16.29 -4.03 13.09
C GLU A 241 15.92 -2.89 12.16
N THR A 242 14.70 -2.88 11.64
CA THR A 242 14.19 -1.79 10.80
C THR A 242 14.15 -0.47 11.57
N MET A 243 13.67 -0.50 12.84
CA MET A 243 13.63 0.68 13.68
C MET A 243 15.03 1.22 13.97
N SER A 244 16.00 0.36 14.26
CA SER A 244 17.40 0.77 14.45
C SER A 244 17.97 1.46 13.21
N ALA A 245 17.69 0.92 12.01
CA ALA A 245 18.14 1.52 10.76
C ALA A 245 17.47 2.90 10.51
N VAL A 246 16.19 3.05 10.84
CA VAL A 246 15.46 4.32 10.76
C VAL A 246 16.09 5.37 11.68
N LEU A 247 16.37 5.02 12.94
CA LEU A 247 17.01 5.93 13.90
C LEU A 247 18.44 6.29 13.47
N GLU A 248 19.23 5.32 12.98
CA GLU A 248 20.58 5.58 12.47
C GLU A 248 20.56 6.57 11.29
N ALA A 249 19.64 6.41 10.36
CA ALA A 249 19.49 7.33 9.24
C ALA A 249 19.11 8.74 9.71
N ALA A 250 18.20 8.85 10.68
CA ALA A 250 17.78 10.12 11.25
C ALA A 250 18.90 10.82 12.04
N LEU A 251 19.63 10.09 12.90
CA LEU A 251 20.78 10.59 13.65
C LEU A 251 21.95 11.04 12.76
N THR A 252 21.98 10.54 11.52
CA THR A 252 22.98 10.96 10.51
C THR A 252 22.50 12.09 9.61
N GLY A 253 21.41 12.80 10.00
CA GLY A 253 20.94 14.01 9.34
C GLY A 253 20.01 13.76 8.15
N HIS A 254 19.30 12.62 8.12
CA HIS A 254 18.37 12.32 7.05
C HIS A 254 16.91 12.41 7.55
N PRO A 255 15.99 13.04 6.79
CA PRO A 255 14.57 12.96 7.07
C PRO A 255 14.03 11.58 6.68
N VAL A 256 13.43 10.88 7.64
CA VAL A 256 12.85 9.53 7.47
C VAL A 256 11.37 9.56 7.78
N TYR A 257 10.58 8.97 6.90
CA TYR A 257 9.14 8.82 7.08
C TYR A 257 8.82 7.35 7.22
N THR A 258 8.00 7.00 8.20
CA THR A 258 7.61 5.61 8.40
C THR A 258 6.21 5.48 8.98
N THR A 259 5.65 4.27 8.87
CA THR A 259 4.37 3.96 9.52
C THR A 259 4.53 2.98 10.66
N LEU A 260 3.57 3.09 11.59
CA LEU A 260 3.39 2.17 12.71
C LEU A 260 1.90 1.91 12.95
N HIS A 261 1.60 0.76 13.54
CA HIS A 261 0.27 0.48 14.05
C HIS A 261 0.20 0.88 15.52
N SER A 262 -0.64 1.87 15.85
CA SER A 262 -0.91 2.31 17.22
C SER A 262 -2.31 2.91 17.33
N ASN A 263 -2.81 3.13 18.56
CA ASN A 263 -4.13 3.69 18.81
C ASN A 263 -4.07 5.13 19.38
N GLY A 264 -2.99 5.85 19.14
CA GLY A 264 -2.79 7.23 19.56
C GLY A 264 -1.32 7.63 19.61
N VAL A 265 -1.04 8.91 19.78
CA VAL A 265 0.32 9.46 19.85
C VAL A 265 1.11 8.88 21.03
N ALA A 266 0.51 8.87 22.24
CA ALA A 266 1.19 8.33 23.42
C ALA A 266 1.49 6.83 23.31
N GLU A 267 0.61 6.05 22.67
CA GLU A 267 0.87 4.63 22.42
C GLU A 267 1.98 4.45 21.38
N THR A 268 2.08 5.34 20.38
CA THR A 268 3.15 5.31 19.40
C THR A 268 4.51 5.36 20.09
N ILE A 269 4.73 6.32 21.00
CA ILE A 269 6.00 6.46 21.74
C ILE A 269 6.28 5.19 22.55
N ARG A 270 5.30 4.66 23.27
CA ARG A 270 5.47 3.41 24.03
C ARG A 270 5.84 2.22 23.13
N ARG A 271 5.24 2.13 21.94
CA ARG A 271 5.55 1.06 21.01
C ARG A 271 6.94 1.17 20.43
N LEU A 272 7.39 2.38 20.08
CA LEU A 272 8.74 2.64 19.61
C LEU A 272 9.77 2.14 20.63
N VAL A 273 9.66 2.56 21.89
CA VAL A 273 10.55 2.11 22.97
C VAL A 273 10.41 0.62 23.22
N GLY A 274 9.19 0.09 23.20
CA GLY A 274 8.88 -1.32 23.46
C GLY A 274 9.36 -2.28 22.36
N SER A 275 9.68 -1.81 21.15
CA SER A 275 10.21 -2.63 20.07
C SER A 275 11.64 -3.12 20.31
N PHE A 276 12.36 -2.50 21.26
CA PHE A 276 13.73 -2.85 21.59
C PHE A 276 13.82 -3.78 22.81
N PRO A 277 14.89 -4.62 22.89
CA PRO A 277 15.21 -5.38 24.08
C PRO A 277 15.33 -4.48 25.32
N GLN A 278 15.01 -5.02 26.49
CA GLN A 278 14.91 -4.23 27.73
C GLN A 278 16.22 -3.50 28.08
N GLU A 279 17.35 -4.12 27.82
CA GLU A 279 18.69 -3.58 28.05
C GLU A 279 19.05 -2.39 27.17
N GLU A 280 18.45 -2.28 25.99
CA GLU A 280 18.70 -1.17 25.05
C GLU A 280 17.73 0.00 25.23
N ARG A 281 16.58 -0.20 25.89
CA ARG A 281 15.47 0.76 25.88
C ARG A 281 15.86 2.16 26.35
N LEU A 282 16.72 2.29 27.33
CA LEU A 282 17.12 3.61 27.85
C LEU A 282 17.87 4.42 26.77
N GLY A 283 18.86 3.83 26.13
CA GLY A 283 19.61 4.49 25.07
C GLY A 283 18.71 4.78 23.87
N ARG A 284 17.89 3.79 23.46
CA ARG A 284 16.95 3.95 22.33
C ARG A 284 15.86 4.98 22.59
N THR A 285 15.46 5.18 23.86
CA THR A 285 14.52 6.26 24.21
C THR A 285 15.12 7.63 23.91
N ILE A 286 16.41 7.82 24.19
CA ILE A 286 17.12 9.07 23.89
C ILE A 286 17.16 9.26 22.37
N ASP A 287 17.62 8.24 21.60
CA ASP A 287 17.68 8.28 20.14
C ASP A 287 16.32 8.63 19.52
N ILE A 288 15.23 8.02 20.03
CA ILE A 288 13.86 8.27 19.58
C ILE A 288 13.46 9.73 19.84
N ILE A 289 13.71 10.26 21.04
CA ILE A 289 13.32 11.63 21.40
C ILE A 289 14.12 12.65 20.58
N GLU A 290 15.43 12.47 20.43
CA GLU A 290 16.29 13.37 19.68
C GLU A 290 15.95 13.43 18.18
N THR A 291 15.51 12.30 17.62
CA THR A 291 15.19 12.21 16.19
C THR A 291 13.73 12.51 15.85
N MET A 292 12.84 12.47 16.80
CA MET A 292 11.40 12.66 16.55
C MET A 292 11.10 14.10 16.13
N ARG A 293 10.34 14.27 15.04
CA ARG A 293 9.90 15.58 14.54
C ARG A 293 8.39 15.73 14.50
N LEU A 294 7.70 14.65 14.09
CA LEU A 294 6.25 14.66 13.99
C LEU A 294 5.69 13.26 14.21
N ILE A 295 4.63 13.16 14.98
CA ILE A 295 3.74 11.99 15.00
C ILE A 295 2.36 12.44 14.54
N VAL A 296 1.78 11.74 13.59
CA VAL A 296 0.36 11.87 13.21
C VAL A 296 -0.30 10.51 13.36
N TRP A 297 -1.19 10.39 14.32
CA TRP A 297 -2.10 9.26 14.40
C TRP A 297 -3.38 9.58 13.64
N GLN A 298 -3.89 8.59 12.89
CA GLN A 298 -5.06 8.78 12.03
C GLN A 298 -6.02 7.60 12.11
N ARG A 299 -7.32 7.92 12.13
CA ARG A 299 -8.42 6.99 12.03
C ARG A 299 -9.48 7.51 11.07
N LEU A 300 -9.99 6.67 10.17
CA LEU A 300 -11.12 7.01 9.32
C LEU A 300 -12.44 6.66 10.01
N VAL A 301 -13.37 7.61 10.01
CA VAL A 301 -14.72 7.45 10.54
C VAL A 301 -15.75 7.79 9.47
N PRO A 302 -16.94 7.17 9.48
CA PRO A 302 -18.04 7.57 8.60
C PRO A 302 -18.46 9.01 8.88
N SER A 303 -18.71 9.79 7.83
CA SER A 303 -19.31 11.10 7.93
C SER A 303 -20.82 11.01 7.66
N VAL A 304 -21.56 12.08 7.98
CA VAL A 304 -23.03 12.13 7.83
C VAL A 304 -23.50 12.05 6.37
N ASP A 305 -22.64 12.39 5.43
CA ASP A 305 -22.90 12.32 3.98
C ASP A 305 -22.49 10.96 3.35
N GLY A 306 -22.16 9.96 4.19
CA GLY A 306 -21.80 8.61 3.76
C GLY A 306 -20.35 8.46 3.27
N LYS A 307 -19.54 9.50 3.36
CA LYS A 307 -18.10 9.45 3.08
C LYS A 307 -17.31 9.01 4.32
N ARG A 308 -16.01 9.03 4.23
CA ARG A 308 -15.09 8.85 5.35
C ARG A 308 -14.28 10.12 5.56
N ILE A 309 -14.15 10.55 6.82
CA ILE A 309 -13.29 11.63 7.25
C ILE A 309 -12.18 11.10 8.15
N ALA A 310 -11.03 11.75 8.12
CA ALA A 310 -9.91 11.40 8.96
C ALA A 310 -9.95 12.18 10.27
N LEU A 311 -10.10 11.46 11.39
CA LEU A 311 -9.78 12.01 12.71
C LEU A 311 -8.29 11.84 12.96
N ARG A 312 -7.65 12.90 13.47
CA ARG A 312 -6.21 12.93 13.69
C ARG A 312 -5.87 13.41 15.09
N GLU A 313 -4.86 12.78 15.67
CA GLU A 313 -4.13 13.24 16.84
C GLU A 313 -2.69 13.45 16.38
N PHE A 314 -2.05 14.53 16.78
CA PHE A 314 -0.68 14.80 16.33
C PHE A 314 0.15 15.44 17.44
N LEU A 315 1.45 15.29 17.33
CA LEU A 315 2.44 15.93 18.18
C LEU A 315 3.61 16.39 17.30
N VAL A 316 3.87 17.66 17.34
CA VAL A 316 5.03 18.30 16.70
C VAL A 316 6.11 18.50 17.73
N PHE A 317 7.34 18.20 17.36
CA PHE A 317 8.53 18.44 18.19
C PHE A 317 9.28 19.62 17.57
N ASP A 318 9.30 20.73 18.27
CA ASP A 318 10.13 21.86 17.94
C ASP A 318 11.58 21.64 18.44
N GLU A 319 12.57 22.22 17.77
CA GLU A 319 13.98 22.17 18.16
C GLU A 319 14.23 22.94 19.45
#